data_c7280a6f32d85a22d554f89a0c0e51c6
#
_entry.id   c7280a6f32d85a22d554f89a0c0e51c6
#
_cell.length_a   1.000
_cell.length_b   1.000
_cell.length_c   1.000
_cell.angle_alpha   90.00
_cell.angle_beta   90.00
_cell.angle_gamma   90.00
#
_symmetry.space_group_name_H-M   'P 1'
#
loop_
_entity.id
_entity.type
_entity.pdbx_description
1 polymer ?
#
loop_
_entity_poly.entity_id
_entity_poly.type
_entity_poly.pdbx_seq_one_letter_code
_entity_poly.pdbx_strand_id
1 'polypeptide(L)'
;MSLVKMSLLHIAAGIIPIPLLFIGYKIFPSSDVINFFYSIAEGYARSVSDTYYIPSTIASVWIKLGPLFAILTFLIGHERFNIRLKENTTSKSIIYGVLALSCFIVFEVFIAYFGMQSMSSSWHVLQVVAGSISLLCIYYMLCFIAYYFIGWLPCLYISAIINTIKKRNSVVR
;
A
#
# COMPACT_ATOMS: atom_id res chain seq x y z
N MET A 1 -17.46 -6.48 -13.98
CA MET A 1 -17.34 -5.96 -12.59
C MET A 1 -16.96 -4.50 -12.66
N SER A 2 -17.56 -3.60 -11.87
CA SER A 2 -17.16 -2.18 -11.87
C SER A 2 -15.75 -2.02 -11.25
N LEU A 3 -15.04 -0.95 -11.61
CA LEU A 3 -13.71 -0.65 -11.07
C LEU A 3 -13.73 -0.57 -9.54
N VAL A 4 -14.77 0.07 -8.98
CA VAL A 4 -14.97 0.19 -7.53
C VAL A 4 -15.08 -1.19 -6.87
N LYS A 5 -15.89 -2.09 -7.43
CA LYS A 5 -16.02 -3.46 -6.88
C LYS A 5 -14.71 -4.23 -6.94
N MET A 6 -13.94 -4.03 -8.00
CA MET A 6 -12.62 -4.67 -8.14
C MET A 6 -11.62 -4.12 -7.12
N SER A 7 -11.56 -2.80 -6.94
CA SER A 7 -10.71 -2.18 -5.92
C SER A 7 -11.07 -2.66 -4.51
N LEU A 8 -12.36 -2.69 -4.18
CA LEU A 8 -12.83 -3.19 -2.88
C LEU A 8 -12.45 -4.66 -2.66
N LEU A 9 -12.53 -5.50 -3.70
CA LEU A 9 -12.12 -6.90 -3.60
C LEU A 9 -10.62 -7.03 -3.30
N HIS A 10 -9.76 -6.27 -3.98
CA HIS A 10 -8.31 -6.31 -3.73
C HIS A 10 -7.94 -5.72 -2.37
N ILE A 11 -8.60 -4.64 -1.95
CA ILE A 11 -8.43 -4.09 -0.59
C ILE A 11 -8.83 -5.14 0.44
N ALA A 12 -9.99 -5.78 0.29
CA ALA A 12 -10.45 -6.83 1.20
C ALA A 12 -9.47 -8.01 1.23
N ALA A 13 -9.00 -8.47 0.07
CA ALA A 13 -8.02 -9.55 -0.02
C ALA A 13 -6.70 -9.22 0.69
N GLY A 14 -6.27 -7.95 0.66
CA GLY A 14 -5.07 -7.51 1.37
C GLY A 14 -5.27 -7.27 2.86
N ILE A 15 -6.49 -6.89 3.29
CA ILE A 15 -6.79 -6.63 4.70
C ILE A 15 -7.06 -7.93 5.48
N ILE A 16 -7.79 -8.89 4.91
CA ILE A 16 -8.22 -10.12 5.59
C ILE A 16 -7.06 -10.89 6.27
N PRO A 17 -5.86 -11.04 5.69
CA PRO A 17 -4.76 -11.73 6.35
C PRO A 17 -4.30 -11.09 7.67
N ILE A 18 -4.49 -9.78 7.85
CA ILE A 18 -4.03 -9.06 9.05
C ILE A 18 -4.80 -9.53 10.30
N PRO A 19 -6.14 -9.44 10.39
CA PRO A 19 -6.87 -9.96 11.55
C PRO A 19 -6.69 -11.47 11.73
N LEU A 20 -6.59 -12.25 10.65
CA LEU A 20 -6.34 -13.69 10.74
C LEU A 20 -4.97 -13.97 11.39
N LEU A 21 -3.94 -13.20 11.07
CA LEU A 21 -2.62 -13.31 11.71
C LEU A 21 -2.70 -13.02 13.22
N PHE A 22 -3.36 -11.91 13.61
CA PHE A 22 -3.46 -11.54 15.03
C PHE A 22 -4.31 -12.52 15.84
N ILE A 23 -5.41 -13.02 15.27
CA ILE A 23 -6.25 -14.05 15.89
C ILE A 23 -5.46 -15.37 15.99
N GLY A 24 -4.81 -15.78 14.90
CA GLY A 24 -3.99 -16.99 14.85
C GLY A 24 -2.88 -16.96 15.89
N TYR A 25 -2.16 -15.83 16.02
CA TYR A 25 -1.13 -15.66 17.02
C TYR A 25 -1.68 -15.73 18.46
N LYS A 26 -2.86 -15.17 18.71
CA LYS A 26 -3.50 -15.23 20.03
C LYS A 26 -3.86 -16.66 20.44
N ILE A 27 -4.28 -17.50 19.47
CA ILE A 27 -4.71 -18.89 19.72
C ILE A 27 -3.51 -19.85 19.71
N PHE A 28 -2.57 -19.66 18.80
CA PHE A 28 -1.43 -20.54 18.53
C PHE A 28 -0.11 -19.74 18.43
N PRO A 29 0.41 -19.18 19.54
CA PRO A 29 1.58 -18.29 19.48
C PRO A 29 2.86 -19.00 19.01
N SER A 30 2.96 -20.32 19.20
CA SER A 30 4.12 -21.14 18.80
C SER A 30 3.92 -21.90 17.49
N SER A 31 2.98 -21.46 16.63
CA SER A 31 2.72 -22.11 15.34
C SER A 31 3.92 -22.03 14.40
N ASP A 32 4.32 -23.16 13.81
CA ASP A 32 5.40 -23.22 12.80
C ASP A 32 5.12 -22.31 11.60
N VAL A 33 3.85 -22.16 11.23
CA VAL A 33 3.44 -21.27 10.14
C VAL A 33 3.73 -19.81 10.49
N ILE A 34 3.42 -19.38 11.71
CA ILE A 34 3.68 -18.01 12.16
C ILE A 34 5.19 -17.78 12.24
N ASN A 35 5.94 -18.74 12.79
CA ASN A 35 7.41 -18.66 12.89
C ASN A 35 8.07 -18.61 11.51
N PHE A 36 7.55 -19.34 10.54
CA PHE A 36 8.02 -19.28 9.14
C PHE A 36 7.83 -17.88 8.54
N PHE A 37 6.62 -17.30 8.64
CA PHE A 37 6.39 -15.94 8.15
C PHE A 37 7.21 -14.89 8.91
N TYR A 38 7.41 -15.09 10.22
CA TYR A 38 8.26 -14.22 11.03
C TYR A 38 9.71 -14.24 10.54
N SER A 39 10.29 -15.41 10.29
CA SER A 39 11.68 -15.54 9.82
C SER A 39 11.93 -14.83 8.48
N ILE A 40 10.91 -14.79 7.60
CA ILE A 40 10.97 -14.03 6.34
C ILE A 40 10.85 -12.52 6.60
N ALA A 41 10.01 -12.12 7.55
CA ALA A 41 9.67 -10.73 7.78
C ALA A 41 10.69 -9.97 8.65
N GLU A 42 11.45 -10.64 9.50
CA GLU A 42 12.28 -10.04 10.55
C GLU A 42 13.26 -8.97 10.01
N GLY A 43 13.93 -9.23 8.89
CA GLY A 43 14.87 -8.30 8.30
C GLY A 43 14.24 -7.06 7.61
N TYR A 44 12.93 -7.07 7.39
CA TYR A 44 12.20 -6.06 6.62
C TYR A 44 11.16 -5.27 7.42
N ALA A 45 10.94 -5.64 8.68
CA ALA A 45 9.97 -4.97 9.54
C ALA A 45 10.44 -3.56 9.92
N ARG A 46 9.50 -2.62 10.07
CA ARG A 46 9.83 -1.21 10.36
C ARG A 46 9.05 -0.60 11.51
N SER A 47 7.80 -0.91 11.66
CA SER A 47 6.95 -0.39 12.74
C SER A 47 6.43 -1.58 13.53
N VAL A 48 7.08 -1.90 14.64
CA VAL A 48 6.77 -3.09 15.43
C VAL A 48 6.44 -2.72 16.87
N SER A 49 5.60 -3.54 17.49
CA SER A 49 5.29 -3.47 18.91
C SER A 49 6.24 -4.39 19.69
N ASP A 50 6.81 -3.91 20.77
CA ASP A 50 7.65 -4.74 21.64
C ASP A 50 6.80 -5.80 22.38
N THR A 51 5.53 -5.49 22.66
CA THR A 51 4.60 -6.41 23.33
C THR A 51 4.11 -7.54 22.41
N TYR A 52 3.82 -7.22 21.13
CA TYR A 52 3.35 -8.16 20.12
C TYR A 52 4.33 -8.24 18.95
N TYR A 53 5.59 -8.51 19.26
CA TYR A 53 6.70 -8.39 18.31
C TYR A 53 6.51 -9.25 17.07
N ILE A 54 6.22 -10.54 17.22
CA ILE A 54 6.06 -11.47 16.08
C ILE A 54 4.94 -11.05 15.13
N PRO A 55 3.67 -10.91 15.55
CA PRO A 55 2.60 -10.58 14.61
C PRO A 55 2.74 -9.16 14.05
N SER A 56 3.28 -8.21 14.81
CA SER A 56 3.53 -6.86 14.31
C SER A 56 4.65 -6.82 13.27
N THR A 57 5.68 -7.64 13.42
CA THR A 57 6.76 -7.81 12.43
C THR A 57 6.19 -8.29 11.09
N ILE A 58 5.41 -9.37 11.10
CA ILE A 58 4.77 -9.93 9.90
C ILE A 58 3.81 -8.91 9.28
N ALA A 59 2.94 -8.29 10.07
CA ALA A 59 1.97 -7.31 9.61
C ALA A 59 2.66 -6.07 9.00
N SER A 60 3.77 -5.59 9.58
CA SER A 60 4.51 -4.43 9.08
C SER A 60 5.15 -4.67 7.71
N VAL A 61 5.50 -5.90 7.39
CA VAL A 61 5.97 -6.28 6.04
C VAL A 61 4.79 -6.47 5.09
N TRP A 62 3.70 -7.08 5.58
CA TRP A 62 2.50 -7.31 4.76
C TRP A 62 1.89 -6.01 4.22
N ILE A 63 1.79 -4.96 5.03
CA ILE A 63 1.23 -3.67 4.58
C ILE A 63 1.99 -3.05 3.41
N LYS A 64 3.29 -3.32 3.27
CA LYS A 64 4.12 -2.84 2.15
C LYS A 64 3.73 -3.45 0.81
N LEU A 65 2.91 -4.49 0.80
CA LEU A 65 2.33 -5.06 -0.41
C LEU A 65 1.15 -4.23 -0.94
N GLY A 66 0.63 -3.27 -0.18
CA GLY A 66 -0.48 -2.41 -0.59
C GLY A 66 -0.33 -1.81 -1.99
N PRO A 67 0.80 -1.18 -2.35
CA PRO A 67 1.04 -0.66 -3.70
C PRO A 67 0.99 -1.74 -4.79
N LEU A 68 1.45 -2.97 -4.52
CA LEU A 68 1.37 -4.07 -5.48
C LEU A 68 -0.09 -4.46 -5.76
N PHE A 69 -0.94 -4.50 -4.73
CA PHE A 69 -2.38 -4.72 -4.90
C PHE A 69 -3.04 -3.60 -5.72
N ALA A 70 -2.59 -2.35 -5.57
CA ALA A 70 -3.04 -1.23 -6.39
C ALA A 70 -2.64 -1.39 -7.85
N ILE A 71 -1.39 -1.77 -8.12
CA ILE A 71 -0.87 -2.04 -9.47
C ILE A 71 -1.65 -3.20 -10.11
N LEU A 72 -1.90 -4.30 -9.40
CA LEU A 72 -2.71 -5.41 -9.89
C LEU A 72 -4.12 -4.97 -10.26
N THR A 73 -4.75 -4.14 -9.41
CA THR A 73 -6.07 -3.56 -9.71
C THR A 73 -6.02 -2.72 -10.98
N PHE A 74 -4.96 -1.93 -11.16
CA PHE A 74 -4.77 -1.12 -12.35
C PHE A 74 -4.58 -1.98 -13.60
N LEU A 75 -3.70 -2.98 -13.57
CA LEU A 75 -3.42 -3.85 -14.71
C LEU A 75 -4.67 -4.59 -15.20
N ILE A 76 -5.51 -5.08 -14.26
CA ILE A 76 -6.76 -5.79 -14.61
C ILE A 76 -7.84 -4.82 -15.09
N GLY A 77 -7.84 -3.57 -14.58
CA GLY A 77 -8.89 -2.59 -14.82
C GLY A 77 -8.53 -1.44 -15.77
N HIS A 78 -7.34 -1.43 -16.37
CA HIS A 78 -6.79 -0.28 -17.08
C HIS A 78 -7.71 0.25 -18.21
N GLU A 79 -8.42 -0.61 -18.91
CA GLU A 79 -9.35 -0.21 -19.97
C GLU A 79 -10.54 0.61 -19.47
N ARG A 80 -10.86 0.53 -18.19
CA ARG A 80 -11.98 1.21 -17.54
C ARG A 80 -11.61 2.60 -17.01
N PHE A 81 -10.32 2.92 -16.99
CA PHE A 81 -9.84 4.23 -16.58
C PHE A 81 -9.97 5.23 -17.72
N ASN A 82 -11.03 6.02 -17.73
CA ASN A 82 -11.22 7.09 -18.72
C ASN A 82 -10.81 8.46 -18.16
N ILE A 83 -9.71 8.48 -17.40
CA ILE A 83 -9.15 9.73 -16.87
C ILE A 83 -8.25 10.34 -17.94
N ARG A 84 -8.37 11.66 -18.15
CA ARG A 84 -7.57 12.42 -19.13
C ARG A 84 -7.02 13.66 -18.48
N LEU A 85 -5.85 14.11 -18.94
CA LEU A 85 -5.32 15.41 -18.57
C LEU A 85 -6.16 16.51 -19.24
N LYS A 86 -6.12 17.71 -18.67
CA LYS A 86 -6.80 18.88 -19.22
C LYS A 86 -6.33 19.13 -20.65
N GLU A 87 -7.22 19.54 -21.53
CA GLU A 87 -6.92 19.69 -22.97
C GLU A 87 -5.76 20.66 -23.25
N ASN A 88 -5.60 21.68 -22.41
CA ASN A 88 -4.53 22.67 -22.54
C ASN A 88 -3.20 22.23 -21.88
N THR A 89 -3.06 20.96 -21.51
CA THR A 89 -1.83 20.47 -20.87
C THR A 89 -0.69 20.44 -21.90
N THR A 90 0.35 21.22 -21.67
CA THR A 90 1.54 21.28 -22.53
C THR A 90 2.44 20.08 -22.32
N SER A 91 3.27 19.74 -23.32
CA SER A 91 4.26 18.66 -23.19
C SER A 91 5.24 18.90 -22.02
N LYS A 92 5.62 20.16 -21.77
CA LYS A 92 6.45 20.53 -20.60
C LYS A 92 5.76 20.16 -19.28
N SER A 93 4.45 20.43 -19.16
CA SER A 93 3.67 20.08 -17.96
C SER A 93 3.59 18.56 -17.73
N ILE A 94 3.53 17.76 -18.80
CA ILE A 94 3.58 16.29 -18.69
C ILE A 94 4.93 15.84 -18.17
N ILE A 95 6.04 16.41 -18.67
CA ILE A 95 7.40 16.07 -18.22
C ILE A 95 7.57 16.42 -16.73
N TYR A 96 7.15 17.59 -16.29
CA TYR A 96 7.21 17.96 -14.87
C TYR A 96 6.35 17.03 -13.99
N GLY A 97 5.18 16.63 -14.48
CA GLY A 97 4.33 15.68 -13.77
C GLY A 97 4.97 14.29 -13.64
N VAL A 98 5.65 13.79 -14.68
CA VAL A 98 6.40 12.52 -14.63
C VAL A 98 7.55 12.62 -13.63
N LEU A 99 8.29 13.74 -13.64
CA LEU A 99 9.38 13.97 -12.71
C LEU A 99 8.91 14.03 -11.25
N ALA A 100 7.83 14.76 -10.99
CA ALA A 100 7.19 14.83 -9.67
C ALA A 100 6.71 13.45 -9.20
N LEU A 101 6.11 12.65 -10.10
CA LEU A 101 5.69 11.29 -9.82
C LEU A 101 6.87 10.39 -9.47
N SER A 102 7.97 10.49 -10.21
CA SER A 102 9.20 9.72 -9.93
C SER A 102 9.76 10.07 -8.55
N CYS A 103 9.84 11.37 -8.21
CA CYS A 103 10.25 11.82 -6.88
C CYS A 103 9.31 11.29 -5.79
N PHE A 104 8.00 11.29 -6.04
CA PHE A 104 7.01 10.76 -5.10
C PHE A 104 7.20 9.25 -4.86
N ILE A 105 7.40 8.45 -5.92
CA ILE A 105 7.65 7.00 -5.80
C ILE A 105 8.94 6.74 -5.01
N VAL A 106 10.03 7.48 -5.29
CA VAL A 106 11.29 7.36 -4.55
C VAL A 106 11.09 7.68 -3.07
N PHE A 107 10.35 8.74 -2.76
CA PHE A 107 10.03 9.13 -1.39
C PHE A 107 9.16 8.09 -0.67
N GLU A 108 8.17 7.52 -1.35
CA GLU A 108 7.34 6.44 -0.83
C GLU A 108 8.16 5.19 -0.50
N VAL A 109 9.02 4.77 -1.43
CA VAL A 109 9.93 3.63 -1.21
C VAL A 109 10.86 3.93 -0.04
N PHE A 110 11.40 5.13 0.04
CA PHE A 110 12.27 5.54 1.15
C PHE A 110 11.56 5.44 2.50
N ILE A 111 10.35 6.00 2.64
CA ILE A 111 9.57 5.90 3.88
C ILE A 111 9.22 4.45 4.20
N ALA A 112 8.76 3.67 3.22
CA ALA A 112 8.35 2.29 3.43
C ALA A 112 9.49 1.39 3.90
N TYR A 113 10.72 1.60 3.39
CA TYR A 113 11.85 0.70 3.63
C TYR A 113 12.88 1.24 4.61
N PHE A 114 13.01 2.56 4.77
CA PHE A 114 14.06 3.18 5.61
C PHE A 114 13.54 3.91 6.85
N GLY A 115 12.25 4.22 6.92
CA GLY A 115 11.63 4.87 8.08
C GLY A 115 11.45 3.90 9.25
N MET A 116 12.49 3.65 10.06
CA MET A 116 12.38 2.80 11.25
C MET A 116 11.92 3.58 12.47
N GLN A 117 10.85 3.11 13.13
CA GLN A 117 10.57 3.46 14.53
C GLN A 117 9.91 2.28 15.26
N SER A 118 10.44 1.94 16.44
CA SER A 118 9.68 1.12 17.40
C SER A 118 8.43 1.91 17.81
N MET A 119 7.27 1.30 17.68
CA MET A 119 6.00 1.93 18.10
C MET A 119 5.99 2.19 19.61
N SER A 120 6.68 1.36 20.38
CA SER A 120 6.75 1.44 21.85
C SER A 120 7.62 2.62 22.34
N SER A 121 8.54 3.12 21.50
CA SER A 121 9.37 4.30 21.77
C SER A 121 8.85 5.58 21.10
N SER A 122 7.73 5.50 20.40
CA SER A 122 7.13 6.59 19.63
C SER A 122 6.16 7.44 20.44
N TRP A 123 5.36 8.27 19.80
CA TRP A 123 4.36 9.12 20.42
C TRP A 123 3.35 8.33 21.27
N HIS A 124 2.87 8.92 22.36
CA HIS A 124 1.95 8.30 23.32
C HIS A 124 0.80 7.50 22.67
N VAL A 125 0.21 8.02 21.58
CA VAL A 125 -0.86 7.33 20.84
C VAL A 125 -0.37 6.01 20.26
N LEU A 126 0.83 5.95 19.68
CA LEU A 126 1.40 4.73 19.12
C LEU A 126 1.80 3.73 20.21
N GLN A 127 2.19 4.20 21.40
CA GLN A 127 2.45 3.32 22.55
C GLN A 127 1.16 2.63 23.01
N VAL A 128 0.04 3.37 23.08
CA VAL A 128 -1.28 2.80 23.40
C VAL A 128 -1.70 1.76 22.35
N VAL A 129 -1.52 2.08 21.08
CA VAL A 129 -1.78 1.14 19.96
C VAL A 129 -0.91 -0.10 20.08
N ALA A 130 0.39 0.06 20.36
CA ALA A 130 1.33 -1.03 20.50
C ALA A 130 1.04 -1.98 21.67
N GLY A 131 0.39 -1.45 22.73
CA GLY A 131 -0.02 -2.22 23.92
C GLY A 131 -1.30 -3.04 23.76
N SER A 132 -2.07 -2.85 22.66
CA SER A 132 -3.36 -3.53 22.45
C SER A 132 -3.39 -4.28 21.14
N ILE A 133 -3.61 -5.59 21.18
CA ILE A 133 -3.67 -6.45 20.00
C ILE A 133 -4.77 -6.01 19.01
N SER A 134 -5.92 -5.55 19.51
CA SER A 134 -7.03 -5.10 18.67
C SER A 134 -6.73 -3.76 17.99
N LEU A 135 -6.17 -2.79 18.74
CA LEU A 135 -5.77 -1.50 18.18
C LEU A 135 -4.64 -1.65 17.17
N LEU A 136 -3.70 -2.54 17.45
CA LEU A 136 -2.59 -2.85 16.57
C LEU A 136 -3.07 -3.48 15.25
N CYS A 137 -4.04 -4.38 15.33
CA CYS A 137 -4.68 -4.97 14.15
C CYS A 137 -5.35 -3.88 13.28
N ILE A 138 -6.16 -3.01 13.90
CA ILE A 138 -6.82 -1.89 13.21
C ILE A 138 -5.80 -0.95 12.58
N TYR A 139 -4.72 -0.62 13.29
CA TYR A 139 -3.64 0.22 12.80
C TYR A 139 -3.04 -0.34 11.49
N TYR A 140 -2.67 -1.63 11.47
CA TYR A 140 -2.10 -2.23 10.25
C TYR A 140 -3.12 -2.34 9.11
N MET A 141 -4.40 -2.56 9.40
CA MET A 141 -5.45 -2.52 8.37
C MET A 141 -5.55 -1.13 7.73
N LEU A 142 -5.54 -0.06 8.53
CA LEU A 142 -5.55 1.32 8.04
C LEU A 142 -4.27 1.66 7.26
N CYS A 143 -3.10 1.21 7.74
CA CYS A 143 -1.84 1.37 7.03
C CYS A 143 -1.87 0.67 5.66
N PHE A 144 -2.39 -0.56 5.58
CA PHE A 144 -2.54 -1.26 4.30
C PHE A 144 -3.39 -0.46 3.32
N ILE A 145 -4.53 0.07 3.78
CA ILE A 145 -5.41 0.91 2.95
C ILE A 145 -4.66 2.16 2.47
N ALA A 146 -3.93 2.83 3.36
CA ALA A 146 -3.14 4.00 3.00
C ALA A 146 -2.09 3.68 1.92
N TYR A 147 -1.29 2.61 2.10
CA TYR A 147 -0.31 2.16 1.11
C TYR A 147 -0.97 1.76 -0.22
N TYR A 148 -2.13 1.12 -0.19
CA TYR A 148 -2.90 0.81 -1.39
C TYR A 148 -3.28 2.08 -2.17
N PHE A 149 -3.83 3.10 -1.48
CA PHE A 149 -4.20 4.36 -2.13
C PHE A 149 -2.99 5.15 -2.63
N ILE A 150 -1.88 5.13 -1.90
CA ILE A 150 -0.63 5.75 -2.36
C ILE A 150 -0.14 5.10 -3.66
N GLY A 151 -0.17 3.76 -3.75
CA GLY A 151 0.18 3.04 -4.98
C GLY A 151 -0.79 3.31 -6.15
N TRP A 152 -2.01 3.74 -5.87
CA TRP A 152 -2.99 4.12 -6.90
C TRP A 152 -2.65 5.43 -7.63
N LEU A 153 -2.06 6.40 -6.94
CA LEU A 153 -1.76 7.72 -7.50
C LEU A 153 -0.87 7.64 -8.77
N PRO A 154 0.26 6.90 -8.78
CA PRO A 154 1.04 6.67 -9.98
C PRO A 154 0.22 6.06 -11.12
N CYS A 155 -0.58 5.05 -10.82
CA CYS A 155 -1.39 4.35 -11.81
C CYS A 155 -2.42 5.28 -12.48
N LEU A 156 -3.09 6.14 -11.70
CA LEU A 156 -4.03 7.12 -12.22
C LEU A 156 -3.36 8.14 -13.15
N TYR A 157 -2.18 8.63 -12.75
CA TYR A 157 -1.44 9.60 -13.56
C TYR A 157 -0.96 9.00 -14.89
N ILE A 158 -0.40 7.78 -14.85
CA ILE A 158 0.00 7.05 -16.07
C ILE A 158 -1.19 6.83 -17.00
N SER A 159 -2.34 6.42 -16.46
CA SER A 159 -3.58 6.27 -17.26
C SER A 159 -4.01 7.58 -17.92
N ALA A 160 -3.95 8.68 -17.17
CA ALA A 160 -4.30 10.00 -17.70
C ALA A 160 -3.39 10.43 -18.87
N ILE A 161 -2.10 10.17 -18.77
CA ILE A 161 -1.12 10.44 -19.84
C ILE A 161 -1.44 9.59 -21.06
N ILE A 162 -1.58 8.27 -20.91
CA ILE A 162 -1.83 7.33 -22.01
C ILE A 162 -3.11 7.73 -22.77
N ASN A 163 -4.21 8.01 -22.05
CA ASN A 163 -5.48 8.38 -22.66
C ASN A 163 -5.41 9.74 -23.37
N THR A 164 -4.61 10.67 -22.86
CA THR A 164 -4.40 11.97 -23.51
C THR A 164 -3.61 11.82 -24.81
N ILE A 165 -2.56 11.01 -24.83
CA ILE A 165 -1.75 10.72 -26.04
C ILE A 165 -2.60 10.00 -27.08
N LYS A 166 -3.37 8.98 -26.69
CA LYS A 166 -4.27 8.25 -27.61
C LYS A 166 -5.25 9.21 -28.29
N LYS A 167 -5.87 10.14 -27.54
CA LYS A 167 -6.79 11.12 -28.09
C LYS A 167 -6.10 12.05 -29.11
N ARG A 168 -4.90 12.56 -28.78
CA ARG A 168 -4.15 13.43 -29.70
C ARG A 168 -3.84 12.74 -31.03
N ASN A 169 -3.42 11.49 -30.98
CA ASN A 169 -3.11 10.72 -32.19
C ASN A 169 -4.35 10.37 -33.02
N SER A 170 -5.54 10.27 -32.41
CA SER A 170 -6.79 10.03 -33.15
C SER A 170 -7.36 11.27 -33.86
N VAL A 171 -6.95 12.48 -33.46
CA VAL A 171 -7.37 13.74 -34.09
C VAL A 171 -6.48 14.10 -35.28
N VAL A 172 -5.27 13.55 -35.36
CA VAL A 172 -4.29 13.83 -36.44
C VAL A 172 -4.48 12.87 -37.64
N ARG A 173 -5.28 11.81 -37.48
CA ARG A 173 -5.70 10.92 -38.59
C ARG A 173 -7.06 11.32 -39.12
#